data_9d2aea63ba79321505390e2e6d47a84e
#
_entry.id   9d2aea63ba79321505390e2e6d47a84e
#
_cell.length_a   1.000
_cell.length_b   1.000
_cell.length_c   1.000
_cell.angle_alpha   90.00
_cell.angle_beta   90.00
_cell.angle_gamma   90.00
#
_symmetry.space_group_name_H-M   'P 1'
#
loop_
_entity.id
_entity.type
_entity.pdbx_description
1 polymer ?
#
loop_
_entity_poly.entity_id
_entity_poly.type
_entity_poly.pdbx_seq_one_letter_code
_entity_poly.pdbx_strand_id
1 'polypeptide(L)'
;MTIFARPKMNMMSPEKILQVKEKAINEAERYYDNAKTMLTEKAGKQGDYYSDAKYVKTACGTAYSGVLIILDAYIKIKGQVTKYKDRKSIEYYRDNLSDRDNQLLKYINSAYNVLHLSGYYDGELKYKIIQGGMEVFQDIIRHFKTKC
;
A
#
# COMPACT_ATOMS: atom_id res chain seq x y z
N MET A 1 12.33 38.52 -6.62
CA MET A 1 12.17 37.90 -6.82
C MET A 1 11.53 37.29 -6.76
N THR A 2 11.26 36.84 -6.94
CA THR A 2 10.73 36.17 -6.90
C THR A 2 10.55 35.42 -6.78
N ILE A 3 10.52 35.22 -6.53
CA ILE A 3 10.32 34.56 -6.37
C ILE A 3 9.49 33.85 -6.63
N PHE A 4 9.60 33.12 -6.95
CA PHE A 4 8.96 32.18 -7.32
C PHE A 4 8.43 31.47 -6.43
N ALA A 5 7.44 31.72 -6.24
CA ALA A 5 6.71 30.98 -5.36
C ALA A 5 6.73 29.59 -5.79
N ARG A 6 7.33 28.80 -5.06
CA ARG A 6 7.08 27.48 -5.10
C ARG A 6 5.66 27.30 -4.86
N PRO A 7 4.98 26.50 -5.59
CA PRO A 7 3.62 26.16 -5.32
C PRO A 7 3.61 25.66 -3.94
N LYS A 8 2.71 26.16 -3.17
CA LYS A 8 2.56 25.72 -1.89
C LYS A 8 2.13 24.37 -1.95
N MET A 9 3.02 23.51 -1.79
CA MET A 9 2.70 22.18 -1.78
C MET A 9 1.99 21.90 -0.56
N ASN A 10 0.85 21.39 -0.64
CA ASN A 10 0.21 20.73 0.45
C ASN A 10 0.29 21.37 1.77
N MET A 11 -0.14 22.59 1.83
CA MET A 11 -0.12 23.34 3.08
C MET A 11 -1.27 22.95 3.97
N MET A 12 -1.43 21.66 4.26
CA MET A 12 -2.46 21.22 5.17
C MET A 12 -2.11 21.60 6.60
N SER A 13 -3.12 21.97 7.36
CA SER A 13 -2.92 22.24 8.78
C SER A 13 -2.52 20.95 9.50
N PRO A 14 -1.87 21.05 10.66
CA PRO A 14 -1.55 19.87 11.45
C PRO A 14 -2.78 19.02 11.78
N GLU A 15 -3.92 19.67 12.03
CA GLU A 15 -5.15 18.96 12.31
C GLU A 15 -5.64 18.18 11.12
N LYS A 16 -5.55 18.76 9.92
CA LYS A 16 -5.97 18.07 8.69
C LYS A 16 -5.05 16.91 8.38
N ILE A 17 -3.75 17.08 8.58
CA ILE A 17 -2.78 16.01 8.40
C ILE A 17 -3.12 14.84 9.33
N LEU A 18 -3.42 15.11 10.58
CA LEU A 18 -3.79 14.09 11.54
C LEU A 18 -5.05 13.35 11.12
N GLN A 19 -6.06 14.07 10.64
CA GLN A 19 -7.30 13.45 10.15
C GLN A 19 -7.04 12.53 8.96
N VAL A 20 -6.27 13.00 7.99
CA VAL A 20 -5.92 12.19 6.81
C VAL A 20 -5.17 10.94 7.23
N LYS A 21 -4.21 11.11 8.14
CA LYS A 21 -3.39 10.01 8.63
C LYS A 21 -4.23 8.95 9.35
N GLU A 22 -5.05 9.37 10.30
CA GLU A 22 -5.87 8.44 11.07
C GLU A 22 -6.87 7.70 10.21
N LYS A 23 -7.52 8.40 9.29
CA LYS A 23 -8.48 7.78 8.40
C LYS A 23 -7.81 6.72 7.52
N ALA A 24 -6.64 7.03 6.97
CA ALA A 24 -5.92 6.09 6.11
C ALA A 24 -5.47 4.86 6.89
N ILE A 25 -4.95 5.05 8.10
CA ILE A 25 -4.51 3.92 8.93
C ILE A 25 -5.70 3.03 9.27
N ASN A 26 -6.81 3.59 9.70
CA ASN A 26 -7.99 2.81 10.07
C ASN A 26 -8.52 2.01 8.87
N GLU A 27 -8.59 2.63 7.70
CA GLU A 27 -9.04 1.95 6.49
C GLU A 27 -8.06 0.85 6.06
N ALA A 28 -6.76 1.15 6.08
CA ALA A 28 -5.76 0.15 5.68
C ALA A 28 -5.79 -1.05 6.63
N GLU A 29 -5.94 -0.81 7.92
CA GLU A 29 -6.02 -1.90 8.90
C GLU A 29 -7.27 -2.74 8.67
N ARG A 30 -8.38 -2.12 8.30
CA ARG A 30 -9.60 -2.84 7.97
C ARG A 30 -9.39 -3.73 6.73
N TYR A 31 -8.71 -3.21 5.71
CA TYR A 31 -8.39 -3.99 4.52
C TYR A 31 -7.44 -5.14 4.86
N TYR A 32 -6.45 -4.88 5.72
CA TYR A 32 -5.55 -5.92 6.16
C TYR A 32 -6.33 -7.06 6.87
N ASP A 33 -7.21 -6.70 7.79
CA ASP A 33 -7.97 -7.69 8.55
C ASP A 33 -8.89 -8.50 7.63
N ASN A 34 -9.53 -7.85 6.66
CA ASN A 34 -10.37 -8.53 5.70
C ASN A 34 -9.57 -9.52 4.85
N ALA A 35 -8.41 -9.11 4.38
CA ALA A 35 -7.54 -9.99 3.60
C ALA A 35 -7.07 -11.17 4.44
N LYS A 36 -6.66 -10.91 5.67
CA LYS A 36 -6.20 -11.96 6.58
C LYS A 36 -7.29 -12.97 6.87
N THR A 37 -8.51 -12.49 7.15
CA THR A 37 -9.64 -13.37 7.40
C THR A 37 -9.93 -14.26 6.18
N MET A 38 -9.88 -13.69 5.00
CA MET A 38 -10.09 -14.45 3.77
C MET A 38 -9.05 -15.54 3.58
N LEU A 39 -7.78 -15.22 3.86
CA LEU A 39 -6.71 -16.20 3.76
C LEU A 39 -6.84 -17.31 4.81
N THR A 40 -7.20 -16.97 6.05
CA THR A 40 -7.29 -17.96 7.13
C THR A 40 -8.56 -18.78 7.09
N GLU A 41 -9.68 -18.20 6.68
CA GLU A 41 -10.98 -18.87 6.75
C GLU A 41 -11.51 -19.39 5.43
N LYS A 42 -11.08 -18.84 4.30
CA LYS A 42 -11.61 -19.21 3.00
C LYS A 42 -10.62 -19.91 2.09
N ALA A 43 -9.38 -19.44 2.05
CA ALA A 43 -8.40 -20.01 1.14
C ALA A 43 -7.99 -21.43 1.51
N GLY A 44 -8.00 -21.75 2.80
CA GLY A 44 -7.56 -23.05 3.27
C GLY A 44 -6.06 -23.22 3.14
N LYS A 45 -5.49 -24.07 3.97
CA LYS A 45 -4.05 -24.33 3.92
C LYS A 45 -3.80 -25.83 4.01
N GLN A 46 -3.00 -26.33 3.10
CA GLN A 46 -2.54 -27.73 3.12
C GLN A 46 -1.02 -27.73 3.04
N GLY A 47 -0.35 -28.05 4.14
CA GLY A 47 1.10 -28.01 4.19
C GLY A 47 1.60 -26.59 3.93
N ASP A 48 2.43 -26.43 2.93
CA ASP A 48 3.06 -25.15 2.62
C ASP A 48 2.28 -24.31 1.60
N TYR A 49 1.05 -24.75 1.25
CA TYR A 49 0.28 -24.11 0.19
C TYR A 49 -1.13 -23.80 0.62
N TYR A 50 -1.67 -22.70 0.10
CA TYR A 50 -3.11 -22.46 0.18
C TYR A 50 -3.82 -23.40 -0.79
N SER A 51 -5.08 -23.71 -0.48
CA SER A 51 -5.86 -24.65 -1.28
C SER A 51 -6.63 -24.02 -2.42
N ASP A 52 -7.05 -22.76 -2.26
CA ASP A 52 -7.97 -22.12 -3.21
C ASP A 52 -7.43 -20.80 -3.74
N ALA A 53 -6.98 -20.83 -4.98
CA ALA A 53 -6.40 -19.65 -5.65
C ALA A 53 -7.40 -18.49 -5.76
N LYS A 54 -8.69 -18.80 -5.87
CA LYS A 54 -9.71 -17.74 -5.97
C LYS A 54 -9.66 -16.82 -4.74
N TYR A 55 -9.58 -17.42 -3.57
CA TYR A 55 -9.55 -16.64 -2.34
C TYR A 55 -8.20 -15.99 -2.09
N VAL A 56 -7.12 -16.60 -2.54
CA VAL A 56 -5.80 -15.97 -2.48
C VAL A 56 -5.79 -14.72 -3.36
N LYS A 57 -6.31 -14.83 -4.58
CA LYS A 57 -6.40 -13.67 -5.48
C LYS A 57 -7.21 -12.54 -4.86
N THR A 58 -8.37 -12.87 -4.31
CA THR A 58 -9.24 -11.86 -3.71
C THR A 58 -8.59 -11.20 -2.50
N ALA A 59 -7.96 -12.00 -1.64
CA ALA A 59 -7.28 -11.49 -0.46
C ALA A 59 -6.12 -10.56 -0.83
N CYS A 60 -5.30 -10.98 -1.80
CA CYS A 60 -4.15 -10.19 -2.22
C CYS A 60 -4.58 -8.89 -2.91
N GLY A 61 -5.66 -8.91 -3.68
CA GLY A 61 -6.22 -7.70 -4.26
C GLY A 61 -6.70 -6.73 -3.20
N THR A 62 -7.38 -7.25 -2.17
CA THR A 62 -7.83 -6.45 -1.04
C THR A 62 -6.65 -5.86 -0.28
N ALA A 63 -5.63 -6.67 0.00
CA ALA A 63 -4.43 -6.21 0.69
C ALA A 63 -3.71 -5.12 -0.11
N TYR A 64 -3.54 -5.32 -1.40
CA TYR A 64 -2.87 -4.32 -2.24
C TYR A 64 -3.67 -3.01 -2.29
N SER A 65 -4.99 -3.09 -2.33
CA SER A 65 -5.84 -1.89 -2.25
C SER A 65 -5.59 -1.14 -0.95
N GLY A 66 -5.41 -1.87 0.15
CA GLY A 66 -5.06 -1.26 1.44
C GLY A 66 -3.70 -0.58 1.43
N VAL A 67 -2.72 -1.19 0.76
CA VAL A 67 -1.40 -0.56 0.56
C VAL A 67 -1.56 0.77 -0.15
N LEU A 68 -2.36 0.81 -1.22
CA LEU A 68 -2.56 2.03 -2.00
C LEU A 68 -3.26 3.14 -1.19
N ILE A 69 -4.14 2.77 -0.26
CA ILE A 69 -4.77 3.75 0.63
C ILE A 69 -3.69 4.50 1.43
N ILE A 70 -2.71 3.78 1.95
CA ILE A 70 -1.60 4.40 2.70
C ILE A 70 -0.76 5.28 1.79
N LEU A 71 -0.43 4.79 0.60
CA LEU A 71 0.41 5.55 -0.34
C LEU A 71 -0.27 6.82 -0.82
N ASP A 72 -1.56 6.74 -1.09
CA ASP A 72 -2.34 7.93 -1.49
C ASP A 72 -2.34 8.96 -0.37
N ALA A 73 -2.51 8.52 0.88
CA ALA A 73 -2.48 9.44 2.03
C ALA A 73 -1.08 10.04 2.22
N TYR A 74 -0.04 9.24 2.06
CA TYR A 74 1.34 9.71 2.15
C TYR A 74 1.59 10.82 1.13
N ILE A 75 1.22 10.57 -0.11
CA ILE A 75 1.42 11.54 -1.19
C ILE A 75 0.59 12.80 -0.95
N LYS A 76 -0.64 12.63 -0.45
CA LYS A 76 -1.49 13.77 -0.12
C LYS A 76 -0.87 14.64 0.97
N ILE A 77 -0.26 14.03 1.98
CA ILE A 77 0.39 14.75 3.07
C ILE A 77 1.71 15.39 2.62
N LYS A 78 2.52 14.67 1.88
CA LYS A 78 3.85 15.13 1.46
C LYS A 78 3.85 15.99 0.22
N GLY A 79 2.76 16.00 -0.52
CA GLY A 79 2.67 16.72 -1.78
C GLY A 79 3.07 15.87 -2.97
N GLN A 80 2.33 16.00 -4.05
CA GLN A 80 2.59 15.25 -5.26
C GLN A 80 3.79 15.81 -6.01
N VAL A 81 4.77 14.96 -6.30
CA VAL A 81 5.97 15.36 -7.03
C VAL A 81 5.68 15.48 -8.52
N THR A 82 4.92 14.51 -9.04
CA THR A 82 4.62 14.45 -10.46
C THR A 82 3.12 14.51 -10.67
N LYS A 83 2.69 15.28 -11.67
CA LYS A 83 1.28 15.35 -12.00
C LYS A 83 0.96 14.31 -13.04
N TYR A 84 -0.09 13.55 -12.80
CA TYR A 84 -0.57 12.54 -13.71
C TYR A 84 -1.98 12.90 -14.15
N LYS A 85 -2.22 12.85 -15.44
CA LYS A 85 -3.54 13.11 -16.00
C LYS A 85 -4.38 11.85 -16.02
N ASP A 86 -3.71 10.71 -16.13
CA ASP A 86 -4.38 9.43 -16.26
C ASP A 86 -4.45 8.71 -14.94
N ARG A 87 -5.01 7.52 -14.96
CA ARG A 87 -5.14 6.73 -13.76
C ARG A 87 -3.78 6.38 -13.18
N LYS A 88 -3.73 6.30 -11.87
CA LYS A 88 -2.50 6.01 -11.15
C LYS A 88 -2.02 4.59 -11.42
N SER A 89 -0.74 4.49 -11.69
CA SER A 89 -0.07 3.21 -11.91
C SER A 89 1.04 3.05 -10.88
N ILE A 90 1.71 1.92 -10.89
CA ILE A 90 2.86 1.70 -10.03
C ILE A 90 3.94 2.77 -10.27
N GLU A 91 4.08 3.23 -11.51
CA GLU A 91 5.06 4.28 -11.84
C GLU A 91 4.72 5.60 -11.16
N TYR A 92 3.43 5.94 -11.06
CA TYR A 92 3.00 7.11 -10.32
C TYR A 92 3.52 7.07 -8.88
N TYR A 93 3.35 5.93 -8.22
CA TYR A 93 3.79 5.78 -6.83
C TYR A 93 5.31 5.79 -6.72
N ARG A 94 6.00 5.09 -7.62
CA ARG A 94 7.45 5.07 -7.64
C ARG A 94 8.02 6.48 -7.82
N ASP A 95 7.49 7.24 -8.75
CA ASP A 95 7.95 8.60 -9.02
C ASP A 95 7.76 9.51 -7.81
N ASN A 96 6.66 9.34 -7.09
CA ASN A 96 6.38 10.15 -5.93
C ASN A 96 7.19 9.74 -4.69
N LEU A 97 7.78 8.56 -4.68
CA LEU A 97 8.59 8.08 -3.56
C LEU A 97 10.09 8.15 -3.82
N SER A 98 10.48 8.15 -5.09
CA SER A 98 11.88 8.19 -5.47
C SER A 98 12.53 9.47 -4.91
N ASP A 99 13.71 9.32 -4.32
CA ASP A 99 14.46 10.42 -3.69
C ASP A 99 13.75 11.08 -2.52
N ARG A 100 12.57 10.62 -2.16
CA ARG A 100 11.82 11.16 -1.04
C ARG A 100 11.77 10.18 0.13
N ASP A 101 11.51 8.93 -0.14
CA ASP A 101 11.39 7.89 0.88
C ASP A 101 11.78 6.55 0.29
N ASN A 102 13.07 6.25 0.36
CA ASN A 102 13.62 5.03 -0.24
C ASN A 102 13.14 3.77 0.47
N GLN A 103 12.88 3.84 1.77
CA GLN A 103 12.39 2.67 2.49
C GLN A 103 10.97 2.32 2.06
N LEU A 104 10.12 3.34 1.94
CA LEU A 104 8.76 3.11 1.47
C LEU A 104 8.75 2.65 0.01
N LEU A 105 9.67 3.16 -0.80
CA LEU A 105 9.81 2.70 -2.19
C LEU A 105 10.13 1.20 -2.24
N LYS A 106 11.02 0.72 -1.38
CA LYS A 106 11.34 -0.71 -1.31
C LYS A 106 10.12 -1.52 -0.91
N TYR A 107 9.38 -1.04 0.07
CA TYR A 107 8.17 -1.72 0.53
C TYR A 107 7.12 -1.80 -0.58
N ILE A 108 6.88 -0.69 -1.30
CA ILE A 108 5.87 -0.73 -2.36
C ILE A 108 6.28 -1.67 -3.50
N ASN A 109 7.57 -1.71 -3.82
CA ASN A 109 8.03 -2.63 -4.85
C ASN A 109 7.78 -4.09 -4.43
N SER A 110 8.02 -4.44 -3.17
CA SER A 110 7.73 -5.77 -2.67
C SER A 110 6.24 -6.06 -2.64
N ALA A 111 5.43 -5.11 -2.18
CA ALA A 111 3.97 -5.28 -2.15
C ALA A 111 3.41 -5.45 -3.57
N TYR A 112 3.89 -4.67 -4.51
CA TYR A 112 3.47 -4.77 -5.90
C TYR A 112 3.80 -6.15 -6.48
N ASN A 113 5.03 -6.60 -6.28
CA ASN A 113 5.47 -7.89 -6.83
C ASN A 113 4.72 -9.07 -6.19
N VAL A 114 4.50 -9.04 -4.89
CA VAL A 114 3.88 -10.17 -4.19
C VAL A 114 2.37 -10.08 -4.18
N LEU A 115 1.80 -8.97 -3.72
CA LEU A 115 0.35 -8.87 -3.57
C LEU A 115 -0.36 -8.65 -4.90
N HIS A 116 0.18 -7.78 -5.74
CA HIS A 116 -0.49 -7.45 -7.00
C HIS A 116 -0.19 -8.46 -8.10
N LEU A 117 1.07 -8.79 -8.30
CA LEU A 117 1.46 -9.69 -9.39
C LEU A 117 1.35 -11.17 -9.01
N SER A 118 2.10 -11.62 -8.01
CA SER A 118 2.07 -13.05 -7.63
C SER A 118 0.73 -13.48 -7.07
N GLY A 119 0.18 -12.72 -6.15
CA GLY A 119 -1.06 -13.07 -5.48
C GLY A 119 -2.30 -12.82 -6.32
N TYR A 120 -2.54 -11.55 -6.67
CA TYR A 120 -3.76 -11.17 -7.35
C TYR A 120 -3.83 -11.67 -8.80
N TYR A 121 -2.78 -11.43 -9.57
CA TYR A 121 -2.79 -11.86 -10.97
C TYR A 121 -2.53 -13.34 -11.14
N ASP A 122 -1.48 -13.85 -10.52
CA ASP A 122 -1.04 -15.23 -10.77
C ASP A 122 -1.69 -16.27 -9.87
N GLY A 123 -2.29 -15.84 -8.74
CA GLY A 123 -2.90 -16.76 -7.80
C GLY A 123 -1.89 -17.66 -7.11
N GLU A 124 -0.73 -17.09 -6.75
CA GLU A 124 0.32 -17.82 -6.06
C GLU A 124 -0.22 -18.52 -4.82
N LEU A 125 0.01 -19.81 -4.71
CA LEU A 125 -0.51 -20.59 -3.59
C LEU A 125 0.50 -20.79 -2.46
N LYS A 126 1.78 -20.47 -2.67
CA LYS A 126 2.79 -20.71 -1.65
C LYS A 126 2.58 -19.81 -0.45
N TYR A 127 2.32 -20.44 0.69
CA TYR A 127 1.98 -19.75 1.92
C TYR A 127 3.01 -18.69 2.31
N LYS A 128 4.30 -19.06 2.31
CA LYS A 128 5.36 -18.15 2.74
C LYS A 128 5.45 -16.90 1.89
N ILE A 129 5.20 -17.03 0.59
CA ILE A 129 5.26 -15.89 -0.32
C ILE A 129 4.13 -14.91 0.00
N ILE A 130 2.91 -15.44 0.14
CA ILE A 130 1.75 -14.59 0.42
C ILE A 130 1.88 -13.95 1.80
N GLN A 131 2.33 -14.68 2.81
CA GLN A 131 2.54 -14.13 4.14
C GLN A 131 3.61 -13.05 4.12
N GLY A 132 4.66 -13.22 3.33
CA GLY A 132 5.67 -12.18 3.14
C GLY A 132 5.05 -10.88 2.61
N GLY A 133 4.13 -10.97 1.67
CA GLY A 133 3.40 -9.81 1.17
C GLY A 133 2.53 -9.15 2.24
N MET A 134 1.86 -9.95 3.05
CA MET A 134 1.05 -9.42 4.15
C MET A 134 1.91 -8.72 5.21
N GLU A 135 3.10 -9.26 5.49
CA GLU A 135 4.04 -8.61 6.39
C GLU A 135 4.52 -7.26 5.86
N VAL A 136 4.79 -7.19 4.56
CA VAL A 136 5.17 -5.93 3.94
C VAL A 136 4.04 -4.90 4.08
N PHE A 137 2.80 -5.32 3.93
CA PHE A 137 1.66 -4.44 4.15
C PHE A 137 1.68 -3.88 5.58
N GLN A 138 1.92 -4.71 6.58
CA GLN A 138 2.06 -4.25 7.96
C GLN A 138 3.23 -3.28 8.12
N ASP A 139 4.35 -3.57 7.46
CA ASP A 139 5.52 -2.70 7.50
C ASP A 139 5.20 -1.33 6.91
N ILE A 140 4.41 -1.29 5.83
CA ILE A 140 3.98 -0.04 5.20
C ILE A 140 3.12 0.78 6.16
N ILE A 141 2.16 0.14 6.84
CA ILE A 141 1.32 0.82 7.82
C ILE A 141 2.19 1.38 8.94
N ARG A 142 3.10 0.58 9.47
CA ARG A 142 3.97 0.99 10.56
C ARG A 142 4.88 2.14 10.16
N HIS A 143 5.47 2.05 8.96
CA HIS A 143 6.32 3.11 8.43
C HIS A 143 5.56 4.43 8.32
N PHE A 144 4.33 4.36 7.79
CA PHE A 144 3.48 5.53 7.65
C PHE A 144 3.16 6.15 9.01
N LYS A 145 2.88 5.32 10.02
CA LYS A 145 2.62 5.82 11.37
C LYS A 145 3.79 6.61 11.93
N THR A 146 5.01 6.21 11.63
CA THR A 146 6.20 6.84 12.21
C THR A 146 6.74 8.00 11.38
N LYS A 147 6.54 7.99 10.07
CA LYS A 147 7.12 9.01 9.17
C LYS A 147 6.17 10.11 8.76
N CYS A 148 4.93 9.96 9.00
CA CYS A 148 3.92 11.00 8.79
C CYS A 148 3.27 11.38 10.14
#